data_8188b941cba211aa14d772b0f8b1c3fe
#
_entry.id   8188b941cba211aa14d772b0f8b1c3fe
#
_cell.length_a   1.000
_cell.length_b   1.000
_cell.length_c   1.000
_cell.angle_alpha   90.00
_cell.angle_beta   90.00
_cell.angle_gamma   90.00
#
_symmetry.space_group_name_H-M   'P 1'
#
loop_
_entity.id
_entity.type
_entity.pdbx_description
1 polymer ?
#
loop_
_entity_poly.entity_id
_entity_poly.type
_entity_poly.pdbx_seq_one_letter_code
_entity_poly.pdbx_strand_id
1 'polypeptide(L)'
;MAVHTHSDLLRWLQGEVQHYLPHEILLAAWGNFGSDHFQHDIISELPGIRTEHIHPENLSALLRGLYSCWVELGKVPYKLGVGASGVRFGDRGPLSTFGNALHGMRSLIIHGISDERGCQDCLYILFSSSENLQDATVGAMENLMPYLDIALRRVTPLVHQPNASPSVADPSVHSENHGLSAREVEILDWVRKGKTNSEIASILKISIYTVKNHLRNIFKKLDVYNRTQAISKVKPSLSHS
;
A
#
# COMPACT_ATOMS: atom_id res chain seq x y z
N MET A 1 -21.45 -2.97 -10.59
CA MET A 1 -20.71 -4.24 -10.87
C MET A 1 -19.97 -4.66 -9.62
N ALA A 2 -20.00 -5.93 -9.21
CA ALA A 2 -19.23 -6.39 -8.06
C ALA A 2 -17.82 -6.82 -8.52
N VAL A 3 -16.78 -6.13 -8.01
CA VAL A 3 -15.37 -6.44 -8.30
C VAL A 3 -14.87 -7.42 -7.26
N HIS A 4 -14.48 -8.63 -7.68
CA HIS A 4 -13.96 -9.69 -6.79
C HIS A 4 -12.57 -10.19 -7.21
N THR A 5 -12.20 -10.02 -8.47
CA THR A 5 -10.93 -10.50 -9.04
C THR A 5 -10.20 -9.37 -9.76
N HIS A 6 -8.89 -9.54 -10.01
CA HIS A 6 -8.13 -8.62 -10.85
C HIS A 6 -8.73 -8.48 -12.26
N SER A 7 -9.29 -9.55 -12.81
CA SER A 7 -9.96 -9.51 -14.11
C SER A 7 -11.23 -8.66 -14.08
N ASP A 8 -12.01 -8.70 -12.98
CA ASP A 8 -13.17 -7.83 -12.82
C ASP A 8 -12.77 -6.37 -12.68
N LEU A 9 -11.70 -6.13 -11.91
CA LEU A 9 -11.13 -4.79 -11.73
C LEU A 9 -10.63 -4.22 -13.06
N LEU A 10 -9.86 -4.99 -13.83
CA LEU A 10 -9.38 -4.59 -15.13
C LEU A 10 -10.53 -4.27 -16.08
N ARG A 11 -11.54 -5.14 -16.16
CA ARG A 11 -12.72 -4.91 -17.00
C ARG A 11 -13.49 -3.65 -16.62
N TRP A 12 -13.61 -3.36 -15.33
CA TRP A 12 -14.25 -2.14 -14.86
C TRP A 12 -13.42 -0.89 -15.18
N LEU A 13 -12.10 -0.95 -14.97
CA LEU A 13 -11.17 0.14 -15.28
C LEU A 13 -11.19 0.47 -16.77
N GLN A 14 -11.11 -0.55 -17.64
CA GLN A 14 -11.08 -0.38 -19.08
C GLN A 14 -12.48 -0.15 -19.72
N GLY A 15 -13.53 -0.34 -18.94
CA GLY A 15 -14.90 -0.08 -19.35
C GLY A 15 -15.40 1.29 -18.85
N GLU A 16 -16.10 1.26 -17.74
CA GLU A 16 -16.80 2.44 -17.22
C GLU A 16 -15.83 3.55 -16.76
N VAL A 17 -14.72 3.18 -16.12
CA VAL A 17 -13.75 4.15 -15.59
C VAL A 17 -12.96 4.82 -16.71
N GLN A 18 -12.63 4.10 -17.77
CA GLN A 18 -11.87 4.59 -18.91
C GLN A 18 -12.49 5.83 -19.56
N HIS A 19 -13.81 5.91 -19.54
CA HIS A 19 -14.52 7.07 -20.10
C HIS A 19 -14.24 8.38 -19.35
N TYR A 20 -14.06 8.31 -18.04
CA TYR A 20 -13.81 9.47 -17.17
C TYR A 20 -12.32 9.67 -16.85
N LEU A 21 -11.58 8.59 -16.81
CA LEU A 21 -10.16 8.53 -16.48
C LEU A 21 -9.41 7.73 -17.55
N PRO A 22 -9.12 8.32 -18.72
CA PRO A 22 -8.37 7.65 -19.78
C PRO A 22 -6.97 7.24 -19.29
N HIS A 23 -6.68 5.95 -19.32
CA HIS A 23 -5.40 5.42 -18.86
C HIS A 23 -5.09 4.06 -19.49
N GLU A 24 -3.82 3.73 -19.61
CA GLU A 24 -3.33 2.41 -20.02
C GLU A 24 -2.75 1.61 -18.85
N ILE A 25 -2.27 2.31 -17.82
CA ILE A 25 -1.68 1.69 -16.63
C ILE A 25 -2.24 2.38 -15.38
N LEU A 26 -2.73 1.60 -14.43
CA LEU A 26 -2.97 2.01 -13.06
C LEU A 26 -1.88 1.41 -12.17
N LEU A 27 -1.14 2.25 -11.47
CA LEU A 27 -0.21 1.88 -10.41
C LEU A 27 -0.80 2.35 -9.09
N ALA A 28 -1.08 1.43 -8.20
CA ALA A 28 -1.44 1.69 -6.82
C ALA A 28 -0.26 1.36 -5.91
N ALA A 29 0.07 2.24 -4.99
CA ALA A 29 1.14 2.03 -4.02
C ALA A 29 0.66 2.42 -2.63
N TRP A 30 1.04 1.66 -1.62
CA TRP A 30 0.65 1.93 -0.23
C TRP A 30 1.76 1.58 0.74
N GLY A 31 1.90 2.36 1.78
CA GLY A 31 2.94 2.17 2.78
C GLY A 31 3.58 3.46 3.26
N ASN A 32 4.86 3.38 3.59
CA ASN A 32 5.63 4.53 4.04
C ASN A 32 6.59 5.01 2.94
N PHE A 33 6.17 6.05 2.22
CA PHE A 33 6.94 6.63 1.12
C PHE A 33 8.22 7.35 1.59
N GLY A 34 8.33 7.68 2.86
CA GLY A 34 9.52 8.33 3.42
C GLY A 34 10.66 7.35 3.72
N SER A 35 10.36 6.06 3.91
CA SER A 35 11.34 5.02 4.26
C SER A 35 11.49 3.95 3.19
N ASP A 36 10.98 4.15 1.99
CA ASP A 36 10.94 3.20 0.87
C ASP A 36 10.29 1.84 1.22
N HIS A 37 9.49 1.81 2.28
CA HIS A 37 8.71 0.63 2.67
C HIS A 37 7.28 0.76 2.16
N PHE A 38 7.08 0.40 0.92
CA PHE A 38 5.76 0.39 0.28
C PHE A 38 5.55 -0.91 -0.50
N GLN A 39 4.30 -1.24 -0.68
CA GLN A 39 3.83 -2.28 -1.58
C GLN A 39 3.16 -1.61 -2.77
N HIS A 40 3.01 -2.34 -3.85
CA HIS A 40 2.35 -1.81 -5.04
C HIS A 40 1.56 -2.90 -5.75
N ASP A 41 0.61 -2.46 -6.57
CA ASP A 41 -0.12 -3.29 -7.52
C ASP A 41 -0.24 -2.53 -8.84
N ILE A 42 -0.13 -3.27 -9.94
CA ILE A 42 -0.16 -2.71 -11.29
C ILE A 42 -1.24 -3.41 -12.10
N ILE A 43 -2.18 -2.62 -12.59
CA ILE A 43 -3.27 -3.08 -13.43
C ILE A 43 -3.13 -2.45 -14.80
N SER A 44 -2.98 -3.27 -15.84
CA SER A 44 -2.78 -2.81 -17.20
C SER A 44 -3.25 -3.86 -18.22
N GLU A 45 -3.74 -3.43 -19.38
CA GLU A 45 -3.97 -4.30 -20.55
C GLU A 45 -2.70 -4.51 -21.36
N LEU A 46 -1.69 -3.67 -21.16
CA LEU A 46 -0.46 -3.76 -21.93
C LEU A 46 0.26 -5.09 -21.67
N PRO A 47 0.73 -5.78 -22.73
CA PRO A 47 1.42 -7.05 -22.59
C PRO A 47 2.68 -6.94 -21.74
N GLY A 48 2.85 -7.86 -20.78
CA GLY A 48 4.04 -7.92 -19.93
C GLY A 48 4.08 -6.88 -18.80
N ILE A 49 3.06 -6.04 -18.66
CA ILE A 49 2.94 -5.08 -17.55
C ILE A 49 2.13 -5.72 -16.44
N ARG A 50 2.81 -6.25 -15.44
CA ARG A 50 2.22 -6.93 -14.28
C ARG A 50 3.03 -6.62 -13.03
N THR A 51 2.36 -6.64 -11.89
CA THR A 51 2.96 -6.41 -10.55
C THR A 51 4.19 -7.29 -10.31
N GLU A 52 4.12 -8.56 -10.70
CA GLU A 52 5.16 -9.57 -10.49
C GLU A 52 6.48 -9.27 -11.21
N HIS A 53 6.43 -8.48 -12.29
CA HIS A 53 7.59 -8.15 -13.12
C HIS A 53 8.33 -6.89 -12.67
N ILE A 54 7.84 -6.20 -11.63
CA ILE A 54 8.35 -4.90 -11.23
C ILE A 54 8.74 -4.93 -9.76
N HIS A 55 10.02 -4.73 -9.50
CA HIS A 55 10.52 -4.67 -8.14
C HIS A 55 10.24 -3.30 -7.50
N PRO A 56 9.80 -3.24 -6.23
CA PRO A 56 9.53 -1.99 -5.52
C PRO A 56 10.67 -0.98 -5.57
N GLU A 57 11.92 -1.47 -5.54
CA GLU A 57 13.13 -0.64 -5.60
C GLU A 57 13.19 0.22 -6.86
N ASN A 58 12.68 -0.28 -7.99
CA ASN A 58 12.65 0.45 -9.24
C ASN A 58 11.62 1.58 -9.24
N LEU A 59 10.61 1.51 -8.37
CA LEU A 59 9.55 2.50 -8.24
C LEU A 59 9.84 3.58 -7.19
N SER A 60 10.78 3.34 -6.28
CA SER A 60 11.02 4.16 -5.09
C SER A 60 11.22 5.64 -5.40
N ALA A 61 12.09 5.96 -6.36
CA ALA A 61 12.38 7.34 -6.71
C ALA A 61 11.16 8.07 -7.31
N LEU A 62 10.42 7.39 -8.21
CA LEU A 62 9.22 7.93 -8.81
C LEU A 62 8.13 8.15 -7.77
N LEU A 63 7.82 7.12 -6.99
CA LEU A 63 6.74 7.16 -6.00
C LEU A 63 7.00 8.20 -4.92
N ARG A 64 8.26 8.33 -4.46
CA ARG A 64 8.63 9.35 -3.49
C ARG A 64 8.43 10.75 -4.05
N GLY A 65 8.88 11.00 -5.29
CA GLY A 65 8.69 12.30 -5.94
C GLY A 65 7.23 12.66 -6.12
N LEU A 66 6.42 11.73 -6.63
CA LEU A 66 4.98 11.95 -6.83
C LEU A 66 4.23 12.12 -5.50
N TYR A 67 4.60 11.35 -4.48
CA TYR A 67 4.02 11.46 -3.15
C TYR A 67 4.35 12.81 -2.49
N SER A 68 5.63 13.26 -2.56
CA SER A 68 6.04 14.56 -2.01
C SER A 68 5.27 15.69 -2.68
N CYS A 69 5.15 15.66 -4.00
CA CYS A 69 4.37 16.64 -4.74
C CYS A 69 2.88 16.63 -4.33
N TRP A 70 2.27 15.45 -4.16
CA TRP A 70 0.89 15.34 -3.68
C TRP A 70 0.70 15.94 -2.29
N VAL A 71 1.64 15.73 -1.37
CA VAL A 71 1.61 16.32 -0.03
C VAL A 71 1.78 17.84 -0.08
N GLU A 72 2.73 18.35 -0.87
CA GLU A 72 2.98 19.77 -1.04
C GLU A 72 1.80 20.53 -1.65
N LEU A 73 1.06 19.88 -2.57
CA LEU A 73 -0.16 20.43 -3.16
C LEU A 73 -1.38 20.37 -2.23
N GLY A 74 -1.22 19.89 -0.99
CA GLY A 74 -2.33 19.81 -0.03
C GLY A 74 -3.19 18.57 -0.16
N LYS A 75 -2.62 17.48 -0.70
CA LYS A 75 -3.26 16.16 -0.85
C LYS A 75 -4.48 16.16 -1.79
N VAL A 76 -4.47 17.04 -2.78
CA VAL A 76 -5.47 17.08 -3.85
C VAL A 76 -4.99 16.35 -5.10
N PRO A 77 -5.90 15.88 -5.98
CA PRO A 77 -5.50 15.27 -7.23
C PRO A 77 -4.80 16.28 -8.14
N TYR A 78 -3.79 15.81 -8.86
CA TYR A 78 -3.07 16.65 -9.81
C TYR A 78 -2.68 15.86 -11.06
N LYS A 79 -2.41 16.59 -12.15
CA LYS A 79 -1.94 16.04 -13.41
C LYS A 79 -0.51 16.50 -13.71
N LEU A 80 0.27 15.62 -14.35
CA LEU A 80 1.60 15.93 -14.87
C LEU A 80 1.64 15.59 -16.36
N GLY A 81 2.05 16.58 -17.16
CA GLY A 81 2.46 16.34 -18.54
C GLY A 81 3.89 15.80 -18.56
N VAL A 82 4.12 14.74 -19.30
CA VAL A 82 5.44 14.18 -19.52
C VAL A 82 5.84 14.50 -20.94
N GLY A 83 6.88 15.30 -21.13
CA GLY A 83 7.35 15.70 -22.47
C GLY A 83 7.68 14.48 -23.36
N ALA A 84 8.14 14.75 -24.57
CA ALA A 84 8.47 13.72 -25.57
C ALA A 84 9.42 12.61 -25.07
N SER A 85 10.14 12.86 -23.98
CA SER A 85 11.04 11.89 -23.33
C SER A 85 10.34 10.80 -22.54
N GLY A 86 9.02 10.90 -22.32
CA GLY A 86 8.27 9.96 -21.48
C GLY A 86 8.65 10.02 -19.99
N VAL A 87 8.03 9.16 -19.19
CA VAL A 87 8.39 8.99 -17.76
C VAL A 87 9.72 8.25 -17.69
N ARG A 88 10.74 8.91 -17.12
CA ARG A 88 12.04 8.28 -16.93
C ARG A 88 12.07 7.49 -15.64
N PHE A 89 12.42 6.23 -15.77
CA PHE A 89 12.81 5.34 -14.68
C PHE A 89 14.32 5.34 -14.54
N GLY A 90 14.80 5.47 -13.31
CA GLY A 90 16.20 5.58 -12.93
C GLY A 90 17.23 4.96 -13.88
N ASP A 91 18.38 5.58 -14.02
CA ASP A 91 19.46 5.34 -14.98
C ASP A 91 20.16 3.96 -14.92
N ARG A 92 19.60 2.94 -14.27
CA ARG A 92 20.30 1.68 -14.01
C ARG A 92 19.52 0.45 -14.47
N GLY A 93 19.81 -0.01 -15.68
CA GLY A 93 19.48 -1.35 -16.14
C GLY A 93 18.94 -1.41 -17.57
N PRO A 94 18.92 -2.61 -18.18
CA PRO A 94 18.28 -2.81 -19.47
C PRO A 94 16.81 -2.38 -19.36
N LEU A 95 16.32 -1.67 -20.36
CA LEU A 95 14.95 -1.17 -20.46
C LEU A 95 13.99 -2.34 -20.16
N SER A 96 13.44 -2.38 -18.95
CA SER A 96 12.42 -3.36 -18.61
C SER A 96 11.18 -3.12 -19.49
N THR A 97 10.36 -4.15 -19.69
CA THR A 97 9.09 -4.02 -20.43
C THR A 97 8.25 -2.86 -19.88
N PHE A 98 8.27 -2.67 -18.57
CA PHE A 98 7.59 -1.56 -17.92
C PHE A 98 8.22 -0.20 -18.24
N GLY A 99 9.54 -0.09 -18.21
CA GLY A 99 10.23 1.14 -18.60
C GLY A 99 9.92 1.54 -20.04
N ASN A 100 9.88 0.59 -20.96
CA ASN A 100 9.49 0.83 -22.35
C ASN A 100 8.04 1.29 -22.48
N ALA A 101 7.11 0.70 -21.72
CA ALA A 101 5.71 1.12 -21.71
C ALA A 101 5.58 2.55 -21.20
N LEU A 102 6.31 2.93 -20.15
CA LEU A 102 6.29 4.28 -19.59
C LEU A 102 6.88 5.33 -20.55
N HIS A 103 7.79 4.96 -21.44
CA HIS A 103 8.25 5.86 -22.50
C HIS A 103 7.13 6.26 -23.47
N GLY A 104 6.10 5.43 -23.61
CA GLY A 104 4.91 5.73 -24.42
C GLY A 104 3.91 6.65 -23.72
N MET A 105 4.01 6.83 -22.40
CA MET A 105 3.07 7.65 -21.64
C MET A 105 3.40 9.14 -21.78
N ARG A 106 2.37 9.96 -21.89
CA ARG A 106 2.47 11.40 -22.10
C ARG A 106 1.92 12.22 -20.95
N SER A 107 1.07 11.63 -20.15
CA SER A 107 0.48 12.30 -18.99
C SER A 107 0.21 11.32 -17.86
N LEU A 108 0.18 11.89 -16.66
CA LEU A 108 -0.16 11.17 -15.43
C LEU A 108 -1.25 11.94 -14.70
N ILE A 109 -2.13 11.20 -14.05
CA ILE A 109 -3.05 11.72 -13.02
C ILE A 109 -2.69 11.03 -11.72
N ILE A 110 -2.46 11.83 -10.69
CA ILE A 110 -2.02 11.35 -9.39
C ILE A 110 -3.01 11.80 -8.33
N HIS A 111 -3.41 10.89 -7.47
CA HIS A 111 -4.14 11.19 -6.25
C HIS A 111 -3.83 10.15 -5.19
N GLY A 112 -4.04 10.52 -3.94
CA GLY A 112 -3.81 9.63 -2.81
C GLY A 112 -4.96 9.63 -1.82
N ILE A 113 -4.94 8.63 -0.95
CA ILE A 113 -5.80 8.57 0.24
C ILE A 113 -4.88 8.55 1.44
N SER A 114 -5.08 9.53 2.32
CA SER A 114 -4.36 9.59 3.58
C SER A 114 -5.09 8.76 4.63
N ASP A 115 -4.46 7.69 5.10
CA ASP A 115 -5.00 6.89 6.19
C ASP A 115 -4.34 7.28 7.51
N GLU A 116 -4.87 8.33 8.14
CA GLU A 116 -4.39 8.80 9.44
C GLU A 116 -4.52 7.73 10.54
N ARG A 117 -5.46 6.79 10.41
CA ARG A 117 -5.71 5.73 11.39
C ARG A 117 -4.79 4.53 11.18
N GLY A 118 -4.55 4.15 9.92
CA GLY A 118 -3.70 3.03 9.54
C GLY A 118 -2.22 3.40 9.36
N CYS A 119 -1.90 4.71 9.31
CA CYS A 119 -0.57 5.24 9.02
C CYS A 119 0.04 4.68 7.73
N GLN A 120 -0.80 4.38 6.75
CA GLN A 120 -0.40 3.94 5.42
C GLN A 120 -1.13 4.80 4.40
N ASP A 121 -0.43 5.79 3.90
CA ASP A 121 -0.95 6.54 2.78
C ASP A 121 -0.98 5.61 1.54
N CYS A 122 -2.00 5.80 0.71
CA CYS A 122 -2.12 5.12 -0.57
C CYS A 122 -1.96 6.17 -1.67
N LEU A 123 -1.20 5.86 -2.71
CA LEU A 123 -1.02 6.70 -3.89
C LEU A 123 -1.47 5.93 -5.13
N TYR A 124 -2.29 6.57 -5.94
CA TYR A 124 -2.82 6.03 -7.18
C TYR A 124 -2.33 6.88 -8.34
N ILE A 125 -1.75 6.24 -9.33
CA ILE A 125 -1.15 6.88 -10.49
C ILE A 125 -1.73 6.24 -11.74
N LEU A 126 -2.42 7.05 -12.53
CA LEU A 126 -2.92 6.66 -13.84
C LEU A 126 -1.97 7.20 -14.90
N PHE A 127 -1.43 6.34 -15.72
CA PHE A 127 -0.57 6.71 -16.83
C PHE A 127 -1.38 6.67 -18.11
N SER A 128 -1.30 7.74 -18.90
CA SER A 128 -1.99 7.86 -20.18
C SER A 128 -1.04 8.21 -21.32
N SER A 129 -1.26 7.60 -22.45
CA SER A 129 -0.60 7.96 -23.72
C SER A 129 -1.13 9.27 -24.32
N SER A 130 -2.23 9.78 -23.83
CA SER A 130 -2.79 11.08 -24.24
C SER A 130 -2.00 12.24 -23.65
N GLU A 131 -1.64 13.23 -24.47
CA GLU A 131 -0.95 14.45 -24.03
C GLU A 131 -1.92 15.43 -23.34
N ASN A 132 -3.18 15.43 -23.73
CA ASN A 132 -4.19 16.40 -23.30
C ASN A 132 -5.27 15.77 -22.42
N LEU A 133 -4.98 15.61 -21.14
CA LEU A 133 -6.00 15.28 -20.16
C LEU A 133 -6.80 16.55 -19.80
N GLN A 134 -8.11 16.46 -19.95
CA GLN A 134 -9.02 17.55 -19.61
C GLN A 134 -9.00 17.85 -18.11
N ASP A 135 -9.30 19.06 -17.70
CA ASP A 135 -9.39 19.41 -16.27
C ASP A 135 -10.53 18.64 -15.57
N ALA A 136 -11.57 18.29 -16.29
CA ALA A 136 -12.64 17.41 -15.80
C ALA A 136 -12.12 16.03 -15.33
N THR A 137 -11.03 15.55 -15.91
CA THR A 137 -10.40 14.26 -15.52
C THR A 137 -9.83 14.32 -14.11
N VAL A 138 -9.29 15.47 -13.68
CA VAL A 138 -8.80 15.66 -12.30
C VAL A 138 -9.95 15.58 -11.30
N GLY A 139 -11.07 16.24 -11.59
CA GLY A 139 -12.28 16.13 -10.75
C GLY A 139 -12.89 14.73 -10.75
N ALA A 140 -12.82 14.03 -11.90
CA ALA A 140 -13.24 12.63 -11.97
C ALA A 140 -12.38 11.73 -11.09
N MET A 141 -11.06 11.97 -11.04
CA MET A 141 -10.14 11.22 -10.15
C MET A 141 -10.53 11.37 -8.68
N GLU A 142 -10.83 12.59 -8.24
CA GLU A 142 -11.26 12.86 -6.86
C GLU A 142 -12.54 12.09 -6.51
N ASN A 143 -13.53 12.15 -7.39
CA ASN A 143 -14.83 11.50 -7.17
C ASN A 143 -14.77 9.96 -7.25
N LEU A 144 -13.94 9.41 -8.12
CA LEU A 144 -13.83 7.96 -8.32
C LEU A 144 -12.83 7.30 -7.36
N MET A 145 -11.95 8.07 -6.73
CA MET A 145 -10.91 7.55 -5.84
C MET A 145 -11.43 6.61 -4.73
N PRO A 146 -12.50 6.93 -3.98
CA PRO A 146 -13.01 6.03 -2.94
C PRO A 146 -13.45 4.66 -3.50
N TYR A 147 -14.01 4.64 -4.70
CA TYR A 147 -14.45 3.41 -5.36
C TYR A 147 -13.28 2.58 -5.87
N LEU A 148 -12.25 3.25 -6.41
CA LEU A 148 -11.00 2.63 -6.82
C LEU A 148 -10.29 1.98 -5.63
N ASP A 149 -10.17 2.69 -4.52
CA ASP A 149 -9.54 2.18 -3.29
C ASP A 149 -10.28 0.97 -2.74
N ILE A 150 -11.61 1.03 -2.66
CA ILE A 150 -12.43 -0.09 -2.20
C ILE A 150 -12.29 -1.29 -3.15
N ALA A 151 -12.31 -1.08 -4.44
CA ALA A 151 -12.19 -2.14 -5.44
C ALA A 151 -10.83 -2.83 -5.36
N LEU A 152 -9.75 -2.05 -5.28
CA LEU A 152 -8.38 -2.56 -5.12
C LEU A 152 -8.19 -3.34 -3.83
N ARG A 153 -8.67 -2.82 -2.70
CA ARG A 153 -8.59 -3.52 -1.40
C ARG A 153 -9.34 -4.85 -1.36
N ARG A 154 -10.35 -5.03 -2.21
CA ARG A 154 -11.06 -6.30 -2.34
C ARG A 154 -10.29 -7.33 -3.14
N VAL A 155 -9.59 -6.88 -4.17
CA VAL A 155 -8.89 -7.73 -5.13
C VAL A 155 -7.47 -8.04 -4.65
N THR A 156 -6.78 -7.05 -4.15
CA THR A 156 -5.47 -7.19 -3.51
C THR A 156 -5.68 -6.99 -2.01
N PRO A 157 -5.95 -8.05 -1.25
CA PRO A 157 -5.94 -7.92 0.19
C PRO A 157 -4.57 -7.36 0.55
N LEU A 158 -4.54 -6.31 1.35
CA LEU A 158 -3.29 -5.76 1.89
C LEU A 158 -2.64 -6.86 2.74
N VAL A 159 -1.98 -7.80 2.05
CA VAL A 159 -1.32 -8.93 2.70
C VAL A 159 -0.07 -8.40 3.37
N HIS A 160 -0.20 -8.08 4.63
CA HIS A 160 0.90 -8.18 5.55
C HIS A 160 1.15 -9.66 5.82
N GLN A 161 1.74 -10.36 4.86
CA GLN A 161 2.45 -11.59 5.17
C GLN A 161 3.96 -11.29 5.11
N PRO A 162 4.66 -11.30 6.25
CA PRO A 162 6.06 -11.64 6.21
C PRO A 162 6.14 -13.08 5.68
N ASN A 163 6.98 -13.29 4.66
CA ASN A 163 7.30 -14.60 4.13
C ASN A 163 7.60 -15.57 5.28
N ALA A 164 6.66 -16.41 5.61
CA ALA A 164 6.90 -17.62 6.37
C ALA A 164 7.15 -18.72 5.34
N SER A 165 8.40 -19.00 5.06
CA SER A 165 8.79 -20.29 4.50
C SER A 165 8.16 -21.40 5.35
N PRO A 166 7.62 -22.46 4.77
CA PRO A 166 7.10 -23.57 5.55
C PRO A 166 8.26 -24.32 6.18
N SER A 167 8.62 -23.91 7.39
CA SER A 167 9.39 -24.73 8.28
C SER A 167 8.43 -25.71 8.93
N VAL A 168 8.64 -26.97 8.67
CA VAL A 168 8.00 -28.11 9.33
C VAL A 168 8.14 -27.90 10.84
N ALA A 169 7.04 -27.58 11.51
CA ALA A 169 6.97 -27.46 12.95
C ALA A 169 6.09 -28.59 13.51
N ASP A 170 6.74 -29.34 14.34
CA ASP A 170 6.25 -30.38 15.25
C ASP A 170 4.97 -29.94 16.00
N PRO A 171 3.92 -30.76 16.07
CA PRO A 171 2.66 -30.42 16.72
C PRO A 171 2.68 -30.80 18.20
N SER A 172 3.35 -30.01 19.02
CA SER A 172 3.14 -30.13 20.46
C SER A 172 3.66 -28.89 21.22
N VAL A 173 2.87 -27.83 21.25
CA VAL A 173 2.71 -26.95 22.42
C VAL A 173 1.44 -26.11 22.19
N HIS A 174 0.37 -26.50 22.83
CA HIS A 174 -0.84 -25.64 23.00
C HIS A 174 -0.47 -24.52 23.98
N SER A 175 -0.15 -23.34 23.47
CA SER A 175 -0.11 -22.13 24.27
C SER A 175 -1.19 -21.17 23.77
N GLU A 176 -1.93 -20.59 24.71
CA GLU A 176 -3.10 -19.70 24.55
C GLU A 176 -2.77 -18.33 23.89
N ASN A 177 -2.00 -18.34 22.81
CA ASN A 177 -1.47 -17.11 22.20
C ASN A 177 -2.39 -16.46 21.15
N HIS A 178 -3.68 -16.81 21.11
CA HIS A 178 -4.65 -16.17 20.20
C HIS A 178 -4.15 -15.91 18.76
N GLY A 179 -3.21 -16.72 18.25
CA GLY A 179 -2.63 -16.56 16.92
C GLY A 179 -1.65 -15.37 16.77
N LEU A 180 -1.20 -14.80 17.88
CA LEU A 180 -0.19 -13.74 17.88
C LEU A 180 1.21 -14.30 17.60
N SER A 181 1.99 -13.62 16.78
CA SER A 181 3.42 -13.93 16.61
C SER A 181 4.22 -13.54 17.86
N ALA A 182 5.42 -14.11 18.04
CA ALA A 182 6.30 -13.78 19.16
C ALA A 182 6.55 -12.27 19.28
N ARG A 183 6.71 -11.57 18.14
CA ARG A 183 6.91 -10.12 18.10
C ARG A 183 5.67 -9.34 18.51
N GLU A 184 4.49 -9.81 18.15
CA GLU A 184 3.22 -9.20 18.55
C GLU A 184 2.94 -9.37 20.03
N VAL A 185 3.28 -10.53 20.59
CA VAL A 185 3.22 -10.79 22.04
C VAL A 185 4.15 -9.84 22.79
N GLU A 186 5.40 -9.70 22.36
CA GLU A 186 6.37 -8.79 22.95
C GLU A 186 5.89 -7.33 22.96
N ILE A 187 5.33 -6.87 21.82
CA ILE A 187 4.78 -5.52 21.73
C ILE A 187 3.58 -5.37 22.66
N LEU A 188 2.69 -6.36 22.71
CA LEU A 188 1.53 -6.34 23.57
C LEU A 188 1.91 -6.30 25.07
N ASP A 189 3.00 -6.93 25.45
CA ASP A 189 3.52 -6.86 26.82
C ASP A 189 4.00 -5.44 27.18
N TRP A 190 4.66 -4.75 26.26
CA TRP A 190 5.03 -3.35 26.46
C TRP A 190 3.79 -2.43 26.52
N VAL A 191 2.78 -2.75 25.70
CA VAL A 191 1.48 -2.07 25.74
C VAL A 191 0.82 -2.22 27.12
N ARG A 192 0.87 -3.41 27.69
CA ARG A 192 0.36 -3.71 29.06
C ARG A 192 1.10 -2.95 30.14
N LYS A 193 2.42 -2.80 29.98
CA LYS A 193 3.27 -1.99 30.88
C LYS A 193 3.03 -0.48 30.72
N GLY A 194 2.04 -0.07 29.92
CA GLY A 194 1.67 1.33 29.72
C GLY A 194 2.58 2.13 28.79
N LYS A 195 3.52 1.47 28.08
CA LYS A 195 4.47 2.14 27.19
C LYS A 195 3.79 2.72 25.95
N THR A 196 4.10 3.94 25.59
CA THR A 196 3.66 4.58 24.34
C THR A 196 4.30 3.93 23.12
N ASN A 197 3.74 4.13 21.93
CA ASN A 197 4.31 3.61 20.70
C ASN A 197 5.74 4.12 20.45
N SER A 198 6.05 5.35 20.86
CA SER A 198 7.39 5.92 20.76
C SER A 198 8.39 5.23 21.68
N GLU A 199 7.99 4.96 22.93
CA GLU A 199 8.84 4.22 23.89
C GLU A 199 9.07 2.78 23.42
N ILE A 200 8.02 2.11 22.94
CA ILE A 200 8.11 0.75 22.40
C ILE A 200 9.07 0.72 21.19
N ALA A 201 8.95 1.68 20.31
CA ALA A 201 9.83 1.82 19.16
C ALA A 201 11.31 1.94 19.58
N SER A 202 11.59 2.78 20.59
CA SER A 202 12.93 2.95 21.15
C SER A 202 13.46 1.69 21.84
N ILE A 203 12.63 1.01 22.64
CA ILE A 203 13.00 -0.22 23.36
C ILE A 203 13.34 -1.34 22.37
N LEU A 204 12.51 -1.49 21.34
CA LEU A 204 12.62 -2.58 20.38
C LEU A 204 13.52 -2.25 19.18
N LYS A 205 14.09 -1.04 19.13
CA LYS A 205 14.94 -0.51 18.05
C LYS A 205 14.27 -0.62 16.67
N ILE A 206 12.99 -0.29 16.59
CA ILE A 206 12.19 -0.28 15.36
C ILE A 206 11.51 1.08 15.20
N SER A 207 10.94 1.36 14.04
CA SER A 207 10.22 2.61 13.83
C SER A 207 8.90 2.64 14.62
N ILE A 208 8.44 3.84 15.01
CA ILE A 208 7.10 4.05 15.61
C ILE A 208 6.01 3.48 14.68
N TYR A 209 6.24 3.60 13.38
CA TYR A 209 5.37 3.07 12.35
C TYR A 209 5.27 1.54 12.42
N THR A 210 6.40 0.85 12.58
CA THR A 210 6.44 -0.61 12.74
C THR A 210 5.64 -1.05 13.98
N VAL A 211 5.77 -0.32 15.09
CA VAL A 211 4.97 -0.58 16.31
C VAL A 211 3.48 -0.43 16.04
N LYS A 212 3.08 0.64 15.34
CA LYS A 212 1.66 0.87 14.98
C LYS A 212 1.11 -0.26 14.11
N ASN A 213 1.90 -0.76 13.15
CA ASN A 213 1.51 -1.88 12.30
C ASN A 213 1.31 -3.17 13.10
N HIS A 214 2.23 -3.49 14.00
CA HIS A 214 2.06 -4.65 14.88
C HIS A 214 0.81 -4.53 15.74
N LEU A 215 0.54 -3.34 16.30
CA LEU A 215 -0.67 -3.11 17.09
C LEU A 215 -1.95 -3.30 16.29
N ARG A 216 -1.98 -2.85 15.05
CA ARG A 216 -3.11 -3.09 14.16
C ARG A 216 -3.35 -4.57 13.90
N ASN A 217 -2.28 -5.33 13.65
CA ASN A 217 -2.36 -6.78 13.46
C ASN A 217 -2.83 -7.49 14.74
N ILE A 218 -2.32 -7.07 15.90
CA ILE A 218 -2.77 -7.54 17.22
C ILE A 218 -4.27 -7.28 17.38
N PHE A 219 -4.76 -6.08 17.10
CA PHE A 219 -6.16 -5.74 17.23
C PHE A 219 -7.05 -6.58 16.32
N LYS A 220 -6.61 -6.80 15.07
CA LYS A 220 -7.30 -7.67 14.12
C LYS A 220 -7.34 -9.13 14.58
N LYS A 221 -6.21 -9.68 15.04
CA LYS A 221 -6.12 -11.06 15.52
C LYS A 221 -6.89 -11.31 16.80
N LEU A 222 -6.92 -10.31 17.67
CA LEU A 222 -7.69 -10.36 18.90
C LEU A 222 -9.15 -9.96 18.72
N ASP A 223 -9.57 -9.54 17.53
CA ASP A 223 -10.92 -9.00 17.28
C ASP A 223 -11.31 -7.92 18.30
N VAL A 224 -10.50 -6.86 18.37
CA VAL A 224 -10.68 -5.71 19.24
C VAL A 224 -10.45 -4.40 18.49
N TYR A 225 -11.06 -3.31 18.98
CA TYR A 225 -11.05 -2.02 18.29
C TYR A 225 -10.07 -1.00 18.88
N ASN A 226 -9.55 -1.25 20.06
CA ASN A 226 -8.66 -0.31 20.73
C ASN A 226 -7.67 -0.99 21.68
N ARG A 227 -6.68 -0.20 22.11
CA ARG A 227 -5.59 -0.61 22.99
C ARG A 227 -6.06 -1.22 24.32
N THR A 228 -7.07 -0.59 24.93
CA THR A 228 -7.61 -1.04 26.22
C THR A 228 -8.28 -2.40 26.10
N GLN A 229 -9.04 -2.63 25.04
CA GLN A 229 -9.65 -3.93 24.75
C GLN A 229 -8.60 -5.02 24.49
N ALA A 230 -7.50 -4.67 23.79
CA ALA A 230 -6.41 -5.62 23.55
C ALA A 230 -5.75 -6.08 24.86
N ILE A 231 -5.53 -5.16 25.78
CA ILE A 231 -4.98 -5.46 27.11
C ILE A 231 -5.92 -6.38 27.91
N SER A 232 -7.23 -6.14 27.85
CA SER A 232 -8.23 -6.89 28.61
C SER A 232 -8.44 -8.30 28.07
N LYS A 233 -8.25 -8.52 26.76
CA LYS A 233 -8.57 -9.79 26.09
C LYS A 233 -7.49 -10.87 26.30
N VAL A 234 -6.25 -10.48 26.49
CA VAL A 234 -5.14 -11.42 26.70
C VAL A 234 -4.75 -11.49 28.17
N LYS A 235 -4.94 -12.64 28.79
CA LYS A 235 -4.53 -12.88 30.19
C LYS A 235 -3.02 -12.65 30.39
N PRO A 236 -2.57 -12.22 31.59
CA PRO A 236 -1.14 -12.09 31.85
C PRO A 236 -0.44 -13.45 31.71
N SER A 237 0.57 -13.53 30.85
CA SER A 237 1.53 -14.63 30.96
C SER A 237 2.19 -14.52 32.32
N LEU A 238 2.04 -15.51 33.17
CA LEU A 238 2.72 -15.57 34.46
C LEU A 238 4.22 -15.53 34.17
N SER A 239 4.84 -14.38 34.40
CA SER A 239 6.28 -14.24 34.39
C SER A 239 6.83 -15.10 35.53
N HIS A 240 7.57 -16.14 35.19
CA HIS A 240 8.41 -16.83 36.17
C HIS A 240 9.48 -15.87 36.67
N SER A 241 9.47 -15.68 37.97
CA SER A 241 10.51 -15.01 38.76
C SER A 241 11.85 -15.68 38.58
#